data_6e463f42d7b127e801625ffb0787e3d7
#
_entry.id   6e463f42d7b127e801625ffb0787e3d7
#
_cell.length_a   1.000
_cell.length_b   1.000
_cell.length_c   1.000
_cell.angle_alpha   90.00
_cell.angle_beta   90.00
_cell.angle_gamma   90.00
#
_symmetry.space_group_name_H-M   'P 1'
#
loop_
_entity.id
_entity.type
_entity.pdbx_description
1 polymer ?
#
loop_
_entity_poly.entity_id
_entity_poly.type
_entity_poly.pdbx_seq_one_letter_code
_entity_poly.pdbx_strand_id
1 'polypeptide(L)'
;IKPDNDSYWVIGSERRSSWIENVPKDNPILEGEWWDLSKPNELQISLDAKVANDFKIKLGDIFTLNIYGREIDGKVINFREVDYRDLSINFAMLFNPQFAENIPHEYLATAKFNDPDKFDETLMLEVLPSLSMIKIADYLSKVTAVLNKVFIAVTLISAVTIVIGLIVITSGIMVQGKVKE
;
A
#
# COMPACT_ATOMS: atom_id res chain seq x y z
N ILE A 1 -0.39 1.92 24.37
CA ILE A 1 -1.64 2.34 23.71
C ILE A 1 -2.02 1.18 22.80
N LYS A 2 -3.22 0.58 22.98
CA LYS A 2 -3.77 -0.38 22.00
C LYS A 2 -4.53 0.43 20.96
N PRO A 3 -4.17 0.34 19.66
CA PRO A 3 -4.93 1.01 18.62
C PRO A 3 -6.29 0.35 18.42
N ASP A 4 -7.24 1.16 17.96
CA ASP A 4 -8.56 0.69 17.57
C ASP A 4 -8.46 0.09 16.15
N ASN A 5 -8.18 -1.22 16.10
CA ASN A 5 -8.30 -2.18 15.00
C ASN A 5 -7.35 -2.13 13.80
N ASP A 6 -7.38 -1.16 12.90
CA ASP A 6 -6.75 -1.31 11.57
C ASP A 6 -5.26 -0.91 11.51
N SER A 7 -4.78 -0.11 12.45
CA SER A 7 -3.41 0.42 12.43
C SER A 7 -2.40 -0.32 13.32
N TYR A 8 -2.80 -1.47 13.89
CA TYR A 8 -1.89 -2.30 14.69
C TYR A 8 -0.61 -2.72 13.93
N TRP A 9 -0.73 -2.82 12.62
CA TRP A 9 0.38 -3.13 11.73
C TRP A 9 1.55 -2.13 11.86
N VAL A 10 1.29 -0.88 12.28
CA VAL A 10 2.33 0.16 12.42
C VAL A 10 3.31 -0.15 13.56
N ILE A 11 2.84 -0.77 14.66
CA ILE A 11 3.67 -1.06 15.84
C ILE A 11 4.08 -2.53 15.96
N GLY A 12 3.45 -3.42 15.18
CA GLY A 12 3.63 -4.87 15.29
C GLY A 12 4.95 -5.42 14.74
N SER A 13 5.74 -4.62 14.01
CA SER A 13 7.04 -5.00 13.44
C SER A 13 7.85 -3.76 13.07
N GLU A 14 9.11 -3.96 12.68
CA GLU A 14 9.94 -2.92 12.09
C GLU A 14 9.25 -2.25 10.90
N ARG A 15 9.37 -0.93 10.81
CA ARG A 15 8.77 -0.13 9.75
C ARG A 15 9.83 0.61 8.96
N ARG A 16 9.63 0.62 7.66
CA ARG A 16 10.38 1.50 6.78
C ARG A 16 9.78 2.89 6.88
N SER A 17 10.64 3.87 7.04
CA SER A 17 10.34 5.29 7.00
C SER A 17 11.21 5.92 5.93
N SER A 18 10.84 7.09 5.49
CA SER A 18 11.58 7.83 4.48
C SER A 18 11.68 9.30 4.87
N TRP A 19 12.41 10.08 4.10
CA TRP A 19 12.44 11.53 4.20
C TRP A 19 12.23 12.15 2.83
N ILE A 20 11.70 13.33 2.82
CA ILE A 20 11.42 14.09 1.60
C ILE A 20 11.47 15.58 1.92
N GLU A 21 12.03 16.37 1.02
CA GLU A 21 12.16 17.81 1.22
C GLU A 21 10.84 18.54 1.07
N ASN A 22 10.09 18.20 0.04
CA ASN A 22 8.85 18.88 -0.33
C ASN A 22 7.63 18.01 -0.02
N VAL A 23 6.48 18.64 0.19
CA VAL A 23 5.20 17.94 0.37
C VAL A 23 4.91 17.07 -0.85
N PRO A 24 4.66 15.76 -0.68
CA PRO A 24 4.27 14.90 -1.79
C PRO A 24 2.96 15.38 -2.42
N LYS A 25 2.88 15.39 -3.74
CA LYS A 25 1.69 15.89 -4.45
C LYS A 25 0.42 15.13 -4.10
N ASP A 26 0.58 13.81 -3.90
CA ASP A 26 -0.54 12.88 -3.68
C ASP A 26 -0.83 12.62 -2.19
N ASN A 27 -0.11 13.30 -1.29
CA ASN A 27 -0.26 13.17 0.16
C ASN A 27 -0.41 14.55 0.81
N PRO A 28 -1.56 15.24 0.64
CA PRO A 28 -1.77 16.57 1.17
C PRO A 28 -1.71 16.60 2.70
N ILE A 29 -1.23 17.72 3.25
CA ILE A 29 -1.28 17.98 4.69
C ILE A 29 -2.72 18.30 5.06
N LEU A 30 -3.25 17.60 6.06
CA LEU A 30 -4.58 17.82 6.62
C LEU A 30 -4.54 18.72 7.83
N GLU A 31 -3.48 18.64 8.63
CA GLU A 31 -3.31 19.40 9.86
C GLU A 31 -1.82 19.65 10.14
N GLY A 32 -1.49 20.81 10.68
CA GLY A 32 -0.10 21.21 10.98
C GLY A 32 0.60 21.87 9.80
N GLU A 33 1.91 22.01 9.92
CA GLU A 33 2.77 22.65 8.91
C GLU A 33 3.88 21.70 8.47
N TRP A 34 4.50 21.97 7.32
CA TRP A 34 5.64 21.21 6.83
C TRP A 34 6.92 21.51 7.64
N TRP A 35 8.04 20.91 7.23
CA TRP A 35 9.30 20.96 7.96
C TRP A 35 9.75 22.39 8.31
N ASP A 36 10.13 22.59 9.55
CA ASP A 36 10.90 23.78 9.96
C ASP A 36 12.40 23.47 9.77
N LEU A 37 12.93 23.84 8.63
CA LEU A 37 14.34 23.59 8.27
C LEU A 37 15.32 24.43 9.09
N SER A 38 14.87 25.38 9.92
CA SER A 38 15.73 26.11 10.86
C SER A 38 16.15 25.29 12.07
N LYS A 39 15.56 24.10 12.24
CA LYS A 39 15.82 23.19 13.37
C LYS A 39 16.48 21.87 12.92
N PRO A 40 17.73 21.88 12.46
CA PRO A 40 18.35 20.71 11.83
C PRO A 40 18.58 19.53 12.78
N ASN A 41 18.63 19.76 14.09
CA ASN A 41 18.89 18.73 15.09
C ASN A 41 17.62 18.14 15.73
N GLU A 42 16.45 18.64 15.36
CA GLU A 42 15.15 18.15 15.84
C GLU A 42 14.57 17.16 14.82
N LEU A 43 14.30 15.94 15.26
CA LEU A 43 13.58 14.98 14.43
C LEU A 43 12.11 15.40 14.34
N GLN A 44 11.70 15.85 13.16
CA GLN A 44 10.34 16.23 12.86
C GLN A 44 9.65 15.08 12.10
N ILE A 45 8.43 14.76 12.52
CA ILE A 45 7.68 13.63 12.00
C ILE A 45 6.42 14.14 11.31
N SER A 46 6.24 13.72 10.06
CA SER A 46 4.97 13.81 9.34
C SER A 46 4.30 12.43 9.38
N LEU A 47 3.09 12.35 9.91
CA LEU A 47 2.41 11.10 10.16
C LEU A 47 1.16 10.97 9.27
N ASP A 48 0.81 9.73 8.90
CA ASP A 48 -0.47 9.41 8.28
C ASP A 48 -1.61 9.75 9.25
N ALA A 49 -2.58 10.53 8.79
CA ALA A 49 -3.71 10.99 9.60
C ALA A 49 -4.57 9.83 10.12
N LYS A 50 -4.72 8.74 9.37
CA LYS A 50 -5.44 7.56 9.83
C LYS A 50 -4.71 6.91 11.01
N VAL A 51 -3.40 6.75 10.90
CA VAL A 51 -2.57 6.24 12.00
C VAL A 51 -2.65 7.15 13.22
N ALA A 52 -2.53 8.47 13.01
CA ALA A 52 -2.65 9.43 14.11
C ALA A 52 -3.98 9.31 14.84
N ASN A 53 -5.09 9.21 14.12
CA ASN A 53 -6.42 9.07 14.68
C ASN A 53 -6.59 7.74 15.48
N ASP A 54 -6.14 6.62 14.90
CA ASP A 54 -6.29 5.29 15.52
C ASP A 54 -5.49 5.18 16.83
N PHE A 55 -4.34 5.85 16.91
CA PHE A 55 -3.51 5.92 18.12
C PHE A 55 -3.82 7.13 19.01
N LYS A 56 -4.75 8.01 18.63
CA LYS A 56 -5.10 9.25 19.35
C LYS A 56 -3.91 10.19 19.54
N ILE A 57 -3.04 10.24 18.54
CA ILE A 57 -1.86 11.09 18.51
C ILE A 57 -2.26 12.52 18.17
N LYS A 58 -1.61 13.50 18.80
CA LYS A 58 -1.84 14.92 18.60
C LYS A 58 -0.62 15.59 18.00
N LEU A 59 -0.84 16.72 17.35
CA LEU A 59 0.26 17.59 16.93
C LEU A 59 1.09 18.02 18.16
N GLY A 60 2.39 17.94 18.00
CA GLY A 60 3.34 18.23 19.06
C GLY A 60 3.69 17.08 19.98
N ASP A 61 3.01 15.94 19.88
CA ASP A 61 3.38 14.73 20.62
C ASP A 61 4.80 14.28 20.24
N ILE A 62 5.50 13.73 21.21
CA ILE A 62 6.85 13.22 21.04
C ILE A 62 6.83 11.70 21.06
N PHE A 63 7.47 11.10 20.07
CA PHE A 63 7.70 9.65 20.00
C PHE A 63 9.17 9.33 20.19
N THR A 64 9.46 8.37 21.03
CA THR A 64 10.76 7.75 21.06
C THR A 64 10.81 6.63 20.02
N LEU A 65 11.61 6.82 18.99
CA LEU A 65 11.83 5.87 17.90
C LEU A 65 13.13 5.13 18.13
N ASN A 66 13.12 3.82 17.95
CA ASN A 66 14.36 3.04 17.90
C ASN A 66 14.81 2.94 16.43
N ILE A 67 15.88 3.65 16.10
CA ILE A 67 16.46 3.67 14.75
C ILE A 67 17.85 3.02 14.84
N TYR A 68 18.00 1.82 14.28
CA TYR A 68 19.24 1.04 14.32
C TYR A 68 19.84 0.89 15.73
N GLY A 69 18.97 0.66 16.74
CA GLY A 69 19.39 0.48 18.13
C GLY A 69 19.62 1.79 18.92
N ARG A 70 19.36 2.94 18.32
CA ARG A 70 19.41 4.25 19.00
C ARG A 70 17.99 4.75 19.25
N GLU A 71 17.74 5.14 20.48
CA GLU A 71 16.49 5.81 20.85
C GLU A 71 16.59 7.30 20.54
N ILE A 72 15.67 7.81 19.76
CA ILE A 72 15.65 9.19 19.28
C ILE A 72 14.23 9.71 19.42
N ASP A 73 14.09 10.86 20.07
CA ASP A 73 12.81 11.53 20.23
C ASP A 73 12.48 12.35 18.98
N GLY A 74 11.31 12.10 18.41
CA GLY A 74 10.80 12.83 17.28
C GLY A 74 9.46 13.48 17.57
N LYS A 75 9.29 14.72 17.12
CA LYS A 75 8.10 15.51 17.33
C LYS A 75 7.17 15.43 16.10
N VAL A 76 5.91 15.11 16.34
CA VAL A 76 4.88 15.13 15.30
C VAL A 76 4.51 16.57 14.97
N ILE A 77 4.73 16.99 13.73
CA ILE A 77 4.49 18.35 13.29
C ILE A 77 3.29 18.49 12.34
N ASN A 78 2.94 17.42 11.63
CA ASN A 78 1.76 17.42 10.76
C ASN A 78 1.15 16.04 10.58
N PHE A 79 -0.11 16.04 10.13
CA PHE A 79 -0.83 14.88 9.64
C PHE A 79 -1.11 15.06 8.16
N ARG A 80 -0.87 14.01 7.36
CA ARG A 80 -1.12 13.99 5.93
C ARG A 80 -2.04 12.84 5.54
N GLU A 81 -2.76 13.00 4.47
CA GLU A 81 -3.51 11.90 3.86
C GLU A 81 -2.55 11.01 3.07
N VAL A 82 -2.60 9.69 3.31
CA VAL A 82 -1.77 8.72 2.58
C VAL A 82 -2.68 7.73 1.88
N ASP A 83 -2.62 7.70 0.54
CA ASP A 83 -3.34 6.71 -0.25
C ASP A 83 -2.43 5.51 -0.55
N TYR A 84 -2.77 4.35 0.04
CA TYR A 84 -2.05 3.10 -0.18
C TYR A 84 -2.62 2.25 -1.33
N ARG A 85 -3.65 2.74 -2.03
CA ARG A 85 -4.32 2.01 -3.11
C ARG A 85 -3.63 2.15 -4.45
N ASP A 86 -2.87 3.20 -4.63
CA ASP A 86 -2.00 3.34 -5.77
C ASP A 86 -0.71 2.51 -5.58
N LEU A 87 -0.01 2.23 -6.65
CA LEU A 87 1.25 1.50 -6.62
C LEU A 87 2.46 2.42 -6.35
N SER A 88 2.22 3.61 -5.80
CA SER A 88 3.27 4.54 -5.41
C SER A 88 3.95 4.10 -4.11
N ILE A 89 5.17 4.58 -3.91
CA ILE A 89 5.89 4.32 -2.67
C ILE A 89 5.37 5.29 -1.62
N ASN A 90 4.58 4.77 -0.69
CA ASN A 90 4.00 5.53 0.41
C ASN A 90 4.49 5.01 1.76
N PHE A 91 4.76 5.93 2.67
CA PHE A 91 5.20 5.63 4.04
C PHE A 91 4.24 6.28 5.03
N ALA A 92 3.87 5.54 6.08
CA ALA A 92 3.05 6.07 7.16
C ALA A 92 3.74 7.23 7.90
N MET A 93 5.07 7.19 7.95
CA MET A 93 5.92 8.12 8.68
C MET A 93 6.99 8.69 7.76
N LEU A 94 7.10 10.01 7.70
CA LEU A 94 8.20 10.70 7.03
C LEU A 94 8.96 11.56 8.03
N PHE A 95 10.24 11.73 7.76
CA PHE A 95 11.17 12.54 8.57
C PHE A 95 11.64 13.76 7.78
N ASN A 96 12.09 14.78 8.51
CA ASN A 96 12.77 15.91 7.90
C ASN A 96 14.14 15.48 7.34
N PRO A 97 14.53 15.94 6.14
CA PRO A 97 15.75 15.47 5.46
C PRO A 97 17.00 15.77 6.24
N GLN A 98 17.12 16.93 6.84
CA GLN A 98 18.32 17.36 7.57
C GLN A 98 18.72 16.40 8.70
N PHE A 99 17.74 15.77 9.34
CA PHE A 99 17.99 14.77 10.36
C PHE A 99 18.29 13.40 9.76
N ALA A 100 17.51 13.01 8.75
CA ALA A 100 17.52 11.66 8.18
C ALA A 100 18.73 11.38 7.29
N GLU A 101 19.32 12.38 6.64
CA GLU A 101 20.52 12.25 5.79
C GLU A 101 21.73 11.64 6.50
N ASN A 102 21.80 11.80 7.81
CA ASN A 102 22.90 11.27 8.63
C ASN A 102 22.65 9.83 9.14
N ILE A 103 21.50 9.24 8.78
CA ILE A 103 21.15 7.87 9.18
C ILE A 103 21.51 6.90 8.04
N PRO A 104 22.07 5.71 8.32
CA PRO A 104 22.25 4.69 7.29
C PRO A 104 20.95 4.41 6.54
N HIS A 105 20.98 4.43 5.21
CA HIS A 105 19.77 4.33 4.41
C HIS A 105 20.00 3.61 3.07
N GLU A 106 18.91 3.16 2.48
CA GLU A 106 18.86 2.60 1.13
C GLU A 106 18.00 3.50 0.24
N TYR A 107 18.34 3.57 -1.03
CA TYR A 107 17.53 4.29 -2.01
C TYR A 107 16.47 3.37 -2.59
N LEU A 108 15.24 3.86 -2.65
CA LEU A 108 14.12 3.18 -3.26
C LEU A 108 13.53 4.08 -4.35
N ALA A 109 13.39 3.55 -5.55
CA ALA A 109 12.84 4.28 -6.68
C ALA A 109 11.81 3.43 -7.43
N THR A 110 10.78 4.07 -7.98
CA THR A 110 9.89 3.48 -8.96
C THR A 110 10.12 4.10 -10.32
N ALA A 111 10.15 3.26 -11.35
CA ALA A 111 10.23 3.71 -12.73
C ALA A 111 9.06 3.12 -13.53
N LYS A 112 8.39 3.96 -14.30
CA LYS A 112 7.34 3.56 -15.23
C LYS A 112 7.86 3.69 -16.66
N PHE A 113 7.86 2.59 -17.37
CA PHE A 113 8.29 2.54 -18.76
C PHE A 113 7.07 2.59 -19.68
N ASN A 114 7.11 3.41 -20.73
CA ASN A 114 6.06 3.45 -21.73
C ASN A 114 6.03 2.18 -22.60
N ASP A 115 7.17 1.52 -22.74
CA ASP A 115 7.34 0.27 -23.48
C ASP A 115 8.20 -0.66 -22.61
N PRO A 116 7.57 -1.48 -21.76
CA PRO A 116 8.29 -2.38 -20.85
C PRO A 116 9.13 -3.44 -21.57
N ASP A 117 8.76 -3.82 -22.81
CA ASP A 117 9.45 -4.86 -23.58
C ASP A 117 10.80 -4.39 -24.10
N LYS A 118 11.00 -3.07 -24.19
CA LYS A 118 12.29 -2.46 -24.58
C LYS A 118 13.24 -2.21 -23.41
N PHE A 119 12.78 -2.50 -22.19
CA PHE A 119 13.61 -2.30 -21.01
C PHE A 119 14.58 -3.47 -20.84
N ASP A 120 15.87 -3.18 -21.00
CA ASP A 120 16.94 -4.15 -20.79
C ASP A 120 17.42 -4.13 -19.34
N GLU A 121 16.96 -5.13 -18.59
CA GLU A 121 17.33 -5.33 -17.17
C GLU A 121 18.82 -5.65 -17.02
N THR A 122 19.39 -6.38 -17.98
CA THR A 122 20.80 -6.79 -17.94
C THR A 122 21.73 -5.59 -17.98
N LEU A 123 21.41 -4.63 -18.85
CA LEU A 123 22.17 -3.39 -18.97
C LEU A 123 22.16 -2.56 -17.67
N MET A 124 21.02 -2.52 -16.99
CA MET A 124 20.91 -1.81 -15.70
C MET A 124 21.73 -2.48 -14.62
N LEU A 125 21.73 -3.81 -14.56
CA LEU A 125 22.52 -4.59 -13.58
C LEU A 125 24.02 -4.52 -13.87
N GLU A 126 24.43 -4.37 -15.12
CA GLU A 126 25.83 -4.12 -15.47
C GLU A 126 26.33 -2.78 -14.94
N VAL A 127 25.49 -1.73 -15.02
CA VAL A 127 25.84 -0.37 -14.55
C VAL A 127 25.74 -0.28 -13.03
N LEU A 128 24.76 -0.94 -12.43
CA LEU A 128 24.47 -0.91 -10.99
C LEU A 128 24.34 -2.34 -10.42
N PRO A 129 25.48 -3.02 -10.17
CA PRO A 129 25.46 -4.42 -9.72
C PRO A 129 24.78 -4.67 -8.37
N SER A 130 24.67 -3.63 -7.52
CA SER A 130 23.98 -3.68 -6.22
C SER A 130 22.48 -3.39 -6.31
N LEU A 131 21.96 -3.14 -7.52
CA LEU A 131 20.55 -2.85 -7.71
C LEU A 131 19.71 -4.12 -7.55
N SER A 132 18.70 -4.06 -6.68
CA SER A 132 17.65 -5.07 -6.61
C SER A 132 16.40 -4.56 -7.33
N MET A 133 15.97 -5.24 -8.37
CA MET A 133 14.84 -4.83 -9.20
C MET A 133 13.66 -5.79 -9.04
N ILE A 134 12.46 -5.23 -8.95
CA ILE A 134 11.22 -5.99 -8.89
C ILE A 134 10.28 -5.50 -9.99
N LYS A 135 9.94 -6.38 -10.94
CA LYS A 135 8.94 -6.09 -11.98
C LYS A 135 7.54 -6.31 -11.43
N ILE A 136 6.85 -5.23 -11.11
CA ILE A 136 5.48 -5.30 -10.58
C ILE A 136 4.51 -5.93 -11.60
N ALA A 137 4.73 -5.71 -12.89
CA ALA A 137 3.91 -6.28 -13.98
C ALA A 137 3.85 -7.83 -13.93
N ASP A 138 4.93 -8.51 -13.57
CA ASP A 138 4.98 -9.97 -13.49
C ASP A 138 4.10 -10.50 -12.34
N TYR A 139 4.04 -9.78 -11.23
CA TYR A 139 3.16 -10.12 -10.12
C TYR A 139 1.70 -9.89 -10.47
N LEU A 140 1.37 -8.77 -11.12
CA LEU A 140 0.01 -8.46 -11.56
C LEU A 140 -0.50 -9.47 -12.59
N SER A 141 0.34 -9.91 -13.53
CA SER A 141 -0.01 -10.91 -14.52
C SER A 141 -0.35 -12.27 -13.88
N LYS A 142 0.41 -12.69 -12.88
CA LYS A 142 0.14 -13.92 -12.10
C LYS A 142 -1.18 -13.84 -11.36
N VAL A 143 -1.46 -12.72 -10.69
CA VAL A 143 -2.73 -12.49 -9.99
C VAL A 143 -3.90 -12.53 -10.97
N THR A 144 -3.79 -11.83 -12.11
CA THR A 144 -4.81 -11.83 -13.15
C THR A 144 -5.07 -13.23 -13.71
N ALA A 145 -4.02 -14.04 -13.92
CA ALA A 145 -4.17 -15.41 -14.38
C ALA A 145 -4.93 -16.29 -13.37
N VAL A 146 -4.70 -16.11 -12.07
CA VAL A 146 -5.46 -16.82 -11.02
C VAL A 146 -6.92 -16.36 -11.02
N LEU A 147 -7.17 -15.05 -11.06
CA LEU A 147 -8.53 -14.49 -11.10
C LEU A 147 -9.31 -15.00 -12.32
N ASN A 148 -8.69 -15.08 -13.50
CA ASN A 148 -9.31 -15.64 -14.70
C ASN A 148 -9.71 -17.11 -14.53
N LYS A 149 -8.88 -17.94 -13.89
CA LYS A 149 -9.23 -19.33 -13.60
C LYS A 149 -10.43 -19.44 -12.66
N VAL A 150 -10.48 -18.61 -11.62
CA VAL A 150 -11.62 -18.55 -10.69
C VAL A 150 -12.88 -18.11 -11.44
N PHE A 151 -12.78 -17.08 -12.28
CA PHE A 151 -13.92 -16.59 -13.09
C PHE A 151 -14.47 -17.68 -14.02
N ILE A 152 -13.60 -18.42 -14.71
CA ILE A 152 -14.02 -19.55 -15.57
C ILE A 152 -14.75 -20.62 -14.74
N ALA A 153 -14.21 -20.99 -13.57
CA ALA A 153 -14.84 -21.99 -12.70
C ALA A 153 -16.25 -21.55 -12.24
N VAL A 154 -16.39 -20.30 -11.80
CA VAL A 154 -17.68 -19.73 -11.39
C VAL A 154 -18.67 -19.71 -12.57
N THR A 155 -18.21 -19.33 -13.76
CA THR A 155 -19.04 -19.32 -14.98
C THR A 155 -19.55 -20.72 -15.33
N LEU A 156 -18.70 -21.74 -15.25
CA LEU A 156 -19.09 -23.13 -15.52
C LEU A 156 -20.13 -23.63 -14.52
N ILE A 157 -19.93 -23.36 -13.21
CA ILE A 157 -20.89 -23.74 -12.16
C ILE A 157 -22.24 -23.05 -12.41
N SER A 158 -22.23 -21.77 -12.74
CA SER A 158 -23.43 -20.99 -13.04
C SER A 158 -24.18 -21.53 -14.26
N ALA A 159 -23.46 -21.90 -15.32
CA ALA A 159 -24.05 -22.49 -16.52
C ALA A 159 -24.75 -23.82 -16.20
N VAL A 160 -24.11 -24.70 -15.43
CA VAL A 160 -24.72 -25.98 -15.00
C VAL A 160 -25.97 -25.72 -14.16
N THR A 161 -25.93 -24.78 -13.24
CA THR A 161 -27.10 -24.43 -12.40
C THR A 161 -28.27 -23.92 -13.22
N ILE A 162 -28.03 -23.09 -14.23
CA ILE A 162 -29.05 -22.61 -15.17
C ILE A 162 -29.67 -23.76 -15.94
N VAL A 163 -28.86 -24.69 -16.47
CA VAL A 163 -29.37 -25.86 -17.21
C VAL A 163 -30.24 -26.74 -16.33
N ILE A 164 -29.82 -27.03 -15.08
CA ILE A 164 -30.61 -27.80 -14.13
C ILE A 164 -31.92 -27.06 -13.83
N GLY A 165 -31.91 -25.77 -13.59
CA GLY A 165 -33.08 -24.94 -13.36
C GLY A 165 -34.11 -25.01 -14.51
N LEU A 166 -33.63 -24.95 -15.73
CA LEU A 166 -34.48 -25.10 -16.94
C LEU A 166 -35.11 -26.50 -17.02
N ILE A 167 -34.36 -27.56 -16.73
CA ILE A 167 -34.88 -28.93 -16.71
C ILE A 167 -35.98 -29.08 -15.66
N VAL A 168 -35.80 -28.55 -14.47
CA VAL A 168 -36.81 -28.61 -13.39
C VAL A 168 -38.07 -27.87 -13.79
N ILE A 169 -37.99 -26.67 -14.36
CA ILE A 169 -39.12 -25.88 -14.81
C ILE A 169 -39.88 -26.62 -15.91
N THR A 170 -39.20 -27.15 -16.93
CA THR A 170 -39.85 -27.87 -18.05
C THR A 170 -40.52 -29.14 -17.55
N SER A 171 -39.90 -29.88 -16.65
CA SER A 171 -40.48 -31.08 -16.04
C SER A 171 -41.76 -30.75 -15.24
N GLY A 172 -41.73 -29.66 -14.46
CA GLY A 172 -42.90 -29.21 -13.71
C GLY A 172 -44.10 -28.85 -14.60
N ILE A 173 -43.88 -28.20 -15.73
CA ILE A 173 -44.91 -27.84 -16.71
C ILE A 173 -45.52 -29.10 -17.35
N MET A 174 -44.68 -30.08 -17.72
CA MET A 174 -45.14 -31.34 -18.31
C MET A 174 -46.04 -32.16 -17.37
N VAL A 175 -45.69 -32.18 -16.07
CA VAL A 175 -46.49 -32.91 -15.07
C VAL A 175 -47.85 -32.23 -14.88
N GLN A 176 -47.93 -30.91 -14.82
CA GLN A 176 -49.21 -30.20 -14.68
C GLN A 176 -50.11 -30.35 -15.93
N GLY A 177 -49.54 -30.48 -17.13
CA GLY A 177 -50.30 -30.72 -18.35
C GLY A 177 -51.04 -32.09 -18.35
N LYS A 178 -50.40 -33.13 -17.77
CA LYS A 178 -51.01 -34.48 -17.72
C LYS A 178 -52.05 -34.67 -16.62
N VAL A 179 -52.16 -33.80 -15.66
CA VAL A 179 -53.15 -33.88 -14.54
C VAL A 179 -54.48 -33.22 -14.96
N LYS A 180 -54.56 -32.57 -16.10
CA LYS A 180 -55.80 -31.90 -16.60
C LYS A 180 -56.56 -32.67 -17.66
N GLU A 181 -56.10 -33.85 -18.05
CA GLU A 181 -56.84 -34.84 -18.87
C GLU A 181 -57.46 -35.92 -17.94
#